data_3ae78064b6acce88520c533e7f512e19
#
_entry.id   3ae78064b6acce88520c533e7f512e19
#
_cell.length_a   1.000
_cell.length_b   1.000
_cell.length_c   1.000
_cell.angle_alpha   90.00
_cell.angle_beta   90.00
_cell.angle_gamma   90.00
#
_symmetry.space_group_name_H-M   'P 1'
#
loop_
_entity.id
_entity.type
_entity.pdbx_description
1 polymer ?
#
loop_
_entity_poly.entity_id
_entity_poly.type
_entity_poly.pdbx_seq_one_letter_code
_entity_poly.pdbx_strand_id
1 'polypeptide(L)'
;MSDDIESRLIKFISLHRQQEIHITWFGGEPLLGFDRIYSICKHLRQLKIKFASDMITNGSLLNESIIQKLDILNLKYIQISLDGIAETHDKRRIFNNGAPSFNLIIENIRKLVSLTDIPLSIKVTMDHTNPTSLSDITNYFNNNFSEYLRKGQIAISHNYVRDRTDFDKSGNCFTHEDLLKQDQDALRNKEKALVYPELPNLAMPCMFRCKNLLAIDSKGHIYKCLEHLGVPNNKVGDLAKGTLSLEKLSETMFGHNPFDSDECVNCNVFPICGGGCPIDRNKNWGKNKKYCSMYKRNLSEILPDFYMYKYSSR
;
A
#
# COMPACT_ATOMS: atom_id res chain seq x y z
N MET A 1 12.48 -17.05 2.61
CA MET A 1 13.85 -16.53 2.30
C MET A 1 14.86 -17.46 2.94
N SER A 2 15.89 -17.92 2.20
CA SER A 2 16.99 -18.75 2.71
C SER A 2 18.03 -17.89 3.45
N ASP A 3 18.91 -18.53 4.23
CA ASP A 3 19.99 -17.84 4.95
C ASP A 3 20.98 -17.16 4.00
N ASP A 4 21.26 -17.78 2.85
CA ASP A 4 22.09 -17.17 1.80
C ASP A 4 21.47 -15.87 1.27
N ILE A 5 20.17 -15.87 0.96
CA ILE A 5 19.47 -14.67 0.47
C ILE A 5 19.40 -13.59 1.56
N GLU A 6 19.17 -13.97 2.83
CA GLU A 6 19.23 -13.02 3.95
C GLU A 6 20.60 -12.36 4.04
N SER A 7 21.68 -13.14 4.03
CA SER A 7 23.03 -12.62 4.09
C SER A 7 23.35 -11.65 2.95
N ARG A 8 22.91 -11.99 1.74
CA ARG A 8 23.06 -11.11 0.57
C ARG A 8 22.23 -9.84 0.66
N LEU A 9 21.02 -9.93 1.21
CA LEU A 9 20.17 -8.77 1.45
C LEU A 9 20.83 -7.82 2.46
N ILE A 10 21.33 -8.35 3.57
CA ILE A 10 22.04 -7.55 4.59
C ILE A 10 23.29 -6.89 3.99
N LYS A 11 24.06 -7.63 3.18
CA LYS A 11 25.21 -7.07 2.45
C LYS A 11 24.77 -5.95 1.50
N PHE A 12 23.71 -6.17 0.74
CA PHE A 12 23.16 -5.16 -0.18
C PHE A 12 22.74 -3.89 0.56
N ILE A 13 22.00 -4.02 1.67
CA ILE A 13 21.62 -2.89 2.54
C ILE A 13 22.86 -2.19 3.10
N SER A 14 23.89 -2.93 3.52
CA SER A 14 25.13 -2.40 4.11
C SER A 14 25.91 -1.48 3.16
N LEU A 15 25.79 -1.68 1.86
CA LEU A 15 26.39 -0.79 0.85
C LEU A 15 25.74 0.61 0.83
N HIS A 16 24.52 0.74 1.39
CA HIS A 16 23.77 1.99 1.43
C HIS A 16 23.64 2.57 2.84
N ARG A 17 24.43 2.08 3.81
CA ARG A 17 24.37 2.40 5.25
C ARG A 17 24.54 3.88 5.63
N GLN A 18 24.97 4.72 4.71
CA GLN A 18 25.12 6.17 4.94
C GLN A 18 23.78 6.91 4.97
N GLN A 19 22.72 6.26 4.53
CA GLN A 19 21.35 6.79 4.52
C GLN A 19 20.49 6.00 5.51
N GLU A 20 19.45 6.61 6.03
CA GLU A 20 18.42 5.89 6.75
C GLU A 20 17.65 5.01 5.77
N ILE A 21 17.56 3.72 6.08
CA ILE A 21 16.87 2.74 5.25
C ILE A 21 15.45 2.59 5.77
N HIS A 22 14.45 2.70 4.88
CA HIS A 22 13.08 2.40 5.20
C HIS A 22 12.68 1.04 4.61
N ILE A 23 12.12 0.16 5.44
CA ILE A 23 11.76 -1.22 5.06
C ILE A 23 10.27 -1.42 5.29
N THR A 24 9.53 -1.77 4.24
CA THR A 24 8.13 -2.20 4.38
C THR A 24 8.06 -3.72 4.31
N TRP A 25 7.67 -4.34 5.42
CA TRP A 25 7.41 -5.79 5.49
C TRP A 25 6.05 -6.07 4.88
N PHE A 26 6.08 -6.73 3.73
CA PHE A 26 4.91 -6.98 2.90
C PHE A 26 5.00 -8.36 2.25
N GLY A 27 3.89 -8.84 1.67
CA GLY A 27 3.84 -10.11 0.93
C GLY A 27 2.43 -10.68 0.95
N GLY A 28 2.27 -11.99 0.89
CA GLY A 28 0.99 -12.64 1.19
C GLY A 28 0.62 -12.39 2.65
N GLU A 29 1.48 -12.90 3.58
CA GLU A 29 1.41 -12.57 5.00
C GLU A 29 2.86 -12.53 5.57
N PRO A 30 3.38 -11.36 5.95
CA PRO A 30 4.77 -11.23 6.40
C PRO A 30 5.02 -11.96 7.73
N LEU A 31 4.03 -12.07 8.60
CA LEU A 31 4.18 -12.71 9.90
C LEU A 31 4.38 -14.25 9.83
N LEU A 32 4.07 -14.88 8.69
CA LEU A 32 4.50 -16.26 8.42
C LEU A 32 6.04 -16.39 8.37
N GLY A 33 6.74 -15.30 8.06
CA GLY A 33 8.19 -15.22 8.03
C GLY A 33 8.76 -14.38 9.18
N PHE A 34 8.06 -14.27 10.32
CA PHE A 34 8.45 -13.37 11.42
C PHE A 34 9.87 -13.61 11.91
N ASP A 35 10.27 -14.86 12.08
CA ASP A 35 11.64 -15.18 12.54
C ASP A 35 12.70 -14.65 11.56
N ARG A 36 12.41 -14.67 10.27
CA ARG A 36 13.29 -14.11 9.23
C ARG A 36 13.35 -12.58 9.31
N ILE A 37 12.21 -11.93 9.46
CA ILE A 37 12.12 -10.48 9.66
C ILE A 37 12.90 -10.07 10.90
N TYR A 38 12.69 -10.78 12.01
CA TYR A 38 13.38 -10.56 13.28
C TYR A 38 14.90 -10.71 13.13
N SER A 39 15.35 -11.77 12.46
CA SER A 39 16.77 -12.03 12.18
C SER A 39 17.40 -10.88 11.40
N ILE A 40 16.77 -10.46 10.30
CA ILE A 40 17.25 -9.34 9.47
C ILE A 40 17.38 -8.07 10.31
N CYS A 41 16.34 -7.67 11.04
CA CYS A 41 16.36 -6.46 11.87
C CYS A 41 17.44 -6.53 12.96
N LYS A 42 17.61 -7.70 13.59
CA LYS A 42 18.67 -7.93 14.57
C LYS A 42 20.07 -7.72 13.98
N HIS A 43 20.34 -8.27 12.79
CA HIS A 43 21.62 -8.08 12.10
C HIS A 43 21.84 -6.61 11.70
N LEU A 44 20.81 -5.92 11.21
CA LEU A 44 20.91 -4.48 10.88
C LEU A 44 21.28 -3.65 12.12
N ARG A 45 20.68 -3.94 13.28
CA ARG A 45 21.04 -3.29 14.56
C ARG A 45 22.47 -3.60 14.99
N GLN A 46 22.90 -4.86 14.88
CA GLN A 46 24.29 -5.26 15.19
C GLN A 46 25.31 -4.53 14.32
N LEU A 47 24.99 -4.32 13.04
CA LEU A 47 25.81 -3.56 12.11
C LEU A 47 25.68 -2.05 12.27
N LYS A 48 24.86 -1.56 13.23
CA LYS A 48 24.57 -0.14 13.48
C LYS A 48 24.03 0.60 12.24
N ILE A 49 23.28 -0.12 11.40
CA ILE A 49 22.60 0.48 10.25
C ILE A 49 21.33 1.16 10.76
N LYS A 50 21.17 2.44 10.43
CA LYS A 50 19.95 3.18 10.75
C LYS A 50 18.83 2.74 9.81
N PHE A 51 17.75 2.24 10.38
CA PHE A 51 16.56 1.88 9.61
C PHE A 51 15.29 2.20 10.38
N ALA A 52 14.22 2.41 9.64
CA ALA A 52 12.85 2.40 10.11
C ALA A 52 12.07 1.35 9.32
N SER A 53 10.98 0.84 9.86
CA SER A 53 10.16 -0.09 9.09
C SER A 53 8.65 0.11 9.30
N ASP A 54 7.88 -0.45 8.37
CA ASP A 54 6.43 -0.58 8.43
C ASP A 54 6.05 -2.03 8.16
N MET A 55 4.86 -2.42 8.58
CA MET A 55 4.34 -3.76 8.31
C MET A 55 2.92 -3.69 7.77
N ILE A 56 2.66 -4.45 6.71
CA ILE A 56 1.32 -4.65 6.15
C ILE A 56 0.96 -6.12 6.33
N THR A 57 0.01 -6.41 7.20
CA THR A 57 -0.37 -7.76 7.63
C THR A 57 -1.89 -7.95 7.62
N ASN A 58 -2.35 -9.19 7.58
CA ASN A 58 -3.75 -9.50 7.87
C ASN A 58 -4.06 -9.50 9.37
N GLY A 59 -3.06 -9.42 10.25
CA GLY A 59 -3.20 -9.32 11.70
C GLY A 59 -3.50 -10.64 12.43
N SER A 60 -3.76 -11.72 11.72
CA SER A 60 -4.17 -12.99 12.34
C SER A 60 -3.08 -13.64 13.19
N LEU A 61 -1.81 -13.40 12.87
CA LEU A 61 -0.66 -13.95 13.58
C LEU A 61 -0.04 -12.98 14.60
N LEU A 62 -0.60 -11.80 14.80
CA LEU A 62 -0.13 -10.79 15.77
C LEU A 62 -0.49 -11.20 17.21
N ASN A 63 -0.03 -12.36 17.64
CA ASN A 63 -0.18 -12.83 19.01
C ASN A 63 0.81 -12.12 19.96
N GLU A 64 0.60 -12.28 21.26
CA GLU A 64 1.40 -11.63 22.31
C GLU A 64 2.90 -11.93 22.19
N SER A 65 3.27 -13.18 21.86
CA SER A 65 4.67 -13.57 21.68
C SER A 65 5.38 -12.81 20.55
N ILE A 66 4.64 -12.46 19.47
CA ILE A 66 5.15 -11.63 18.38
C ILE A 66 5.17 -10.16 18.83
N ILE A 67 4.09 -9.67 19.46
CA ILE A 67 3.97 -8.28 19.92
C ILE A 67 5.14 -7.89 20.82
N GLN A 68 5.53 -8.76 21.78
CA GLN A 68 6.66 -8.53 22.68
C GLN A 68 8.03 -8.40 21.99
N LYS A 69 8.13 -8.81 20.71
CA LYS A 69 9.38 -8.76 19.94
C LYS A 69 9.40 -7.65 18.89
N LEU A 70 8.33 -6.85 18.78
CA LEU A 70 8.20 -5.84 17.71
C LEU A 70 9.18 -4.66 17.84
N ASP A 71 9.69 -4.37 19.02
CA ASP A 71 10.64 -3.28 19.27
C ASP A 71 11.90 -3.38 18.40
N ILE A 72 12.36 -4.62 18.13
CA ILE A 72 13.55 -4.88 17.30
C ILE A 72 13.36 -4.38 15.86
N LEU A 73 12.13 -4.34 15.38
CA LEU A 73 11.77 -4.00 14.01
C LEU A 73 11.77 -2.49 13.74
N ASN A 74 11.81 -1.66 14.79
CA ASN A 74 11.70 -0.19 14.67
C ASN A 74 10.53 0.24 13.80
N LEU A 75 9.35 -0.33 14.09
CA LEU A 75 8.12 -0.07 13.33
C LEU A 75 7.64 1.37 13.53
N LYS A 76 7.33 2.07 12.46
CA LYS A 76 6.69 3.38 12.46
C LYS A 76 5.17 3.26 12.45
N TYR A 77 4.65 2.23 11.78
CA TYR A 77 3.25 1.84 11.87
C TYR A 77 3.05 0.39 11.44
N ILE A 78 1.90 -0.15 11.80
CA ILE A 78 1.39 -1.42 11.28
C ILE A 78 0.09 -1.12 10.54
N GLN A 79 -0.08 -1.67 9.34
CA GLN A 79 -1.34 -1.66 8.62
C GLN A 79 -1.99 -3.03 8.70
N ILE A 80 -3.24 -3.09 9.17
CA ILE A 80 -4.05 -4.31 9.18
C ILE A 80 -5.21 -4.15 8.20
N SER A 81 -5.40 -5.17 7.34
CA SER A 81 -6.46 -5.16 6.34
C SER A 81 -7.73 -5.82 6.89
N LEU A 82 -8.83 -5.07 6.88
CA LEU A 82 -10.18 -5.57 7.17
C LEU A 82 -11.10 -5.24 5.98
N ASP A 83 -11.96 -6.18 5.60
CA ASP A 83 -12.88 -5.97 4.45
C ASP A 83 -14.31 -5.65 4.90
N GLY A 84 -14.52 -5.41 6.19
CA GLY A 84 -15.79 -5.11 6.83
C GLY A 84 -15.84 -5.65 8.25
N ILE A 85 -16.98 -5.57 8.91
CA ILE A 85 -17.27 -6.26 10.19
C ILE A 85 -17.37 -7.78 9.97
N ALA A 86 -17.54 -8.56 11.03
CA ALA A 86 -17.46 -10.02 10.99
C ALA A 86 -18.27 -10.67 9.86
N GLU A 87 -19.52 -10.24 9.67
CA GLU A 87 -20.43 -10.79 8.66
C GLU A 87 -19.94 -10.62 7.22
N THR A 88 -19.20 -9.56 6.97
CA THR A 88 -18.63 -9.26 5.65
C THR A 88 -17.21 -9.77 5.54
N HIS A 89 -16.37 -9.52 6.54
CA HIS A 89 -14.97 -9.91 6.55
C HIS A 89 -14.79 -11.42 6.42
N ASP A 90 -15.53 -12.20 7.20
CA ASP A 90 -15.40 -13.66 7.28
C ASP A 90 -15.95 -14.40 6.05
N LYS A 91 -16.69 -13.72 5.16
CA LYS A 91 -17.02 -14.25 3.83
C LYS A 91 -15.90 -14.06 2.81
N ARG A 92 -15.02 -13.08 3.03
CA ARG A 92 -13.98 -12.68 2.09
C ARG A 92 -12.58 -13.15 2.51
N ARG A 93 -12.32 -13.19 3.81
CA ARG A 93 -11.02 -13.53 4.41
C ARG A 93 -11.18 -14.59 5.48
N ILE A 94 -11.33 -15.81 5.05
CA ILE A 94 -11.37 -16.99 5.92
C ILE A 94 -10.00 -17.66 5.97
N PHE A 95 -9.74 -18.44 7.00
CA PHE A 95 -8.58 -19.33 7.03
C PHE A 95 -8.72 -20.47 6.02
N ASN A 96 -7.61 -21.12 5.66
CA ASN A 96 -7.62 -22.25 4.71
C ASN A 96 -8.51 -23.43 5.17
N ASN A 97 -8.76 -23.54 6.46
CA ASN A 97 -9.68 -24.55 7.04
C ASN A 97 -11.15 -24.08 7.08
N GLY A 98 -11.47 -22.92 6.52
CA GLY A 98 -12.80 -22.33 6.50
C GLY A 98 -13.21 -21.59 7.79
N ALA A 99 -12.35 -21.50 8.80
CA ALA A 99 -12.66 -20.78 10.03
C ALA A 99 -12.68 -19.25 9.83
N PRO A 100 -13.56 -18.53 10.56
CA PRO A 100 -13.61 -17.07 10.53
C PRO A 100 -12.36 -16.46 11.13
N SER A 101 -11.96 -15.27 10.65
CA SER A 101 -10.72 -14.61 11.08
C SER A 101 -10.95 -13.30 11.84
N PHE A 102 -12.10 -12.65 11.69
CA PHE A 102 -12.36 -11.30 12.22
C PHE A 102 -12.12 -11.18 13.73
N ASN A 103 -12.77 -12.02 14.52
CA ASN A 103 -12.68 -11.92 15.99
C ASN A 103 -11.25 -12.12 16.50
N LEU A 104 -10.49 -13.05 15.90
CA LEU A 104 -9.08 -13.24 16.23
C LEU A 104 -8.24 -11.99 15.91
N ILE A 105 -8.49 -11.38 14.76
CA ILE A 105 -7.78 -10.16 14.36
C ILE A 105 -8.12 -9.02 15.32
N ILE A 106 -9.37 -8.85 15.71
CA ILE A 106 -9.79 -7.82 16.66
C ILE A 106 -9.17 -8.04 18.05
N GLU A 107 -9.09 -9.28 18.50
CA GLU A 107 -8.38 -9.61 19.75
C GLU A 107 -6.91 -9.25 19.69
N ASN A 108 -6.23 -9.59 18.59
CA ASN A 108 -4.83 -9.25 18.37
C ASN A 108 -4.63 -7.72 18.29
N ILE A 109 -5.54 -6.98 17.65
CA ILE A 109 -5.53 -5.51 17.63
C ILE A 109 -5.61 -4.98 19.06
N ARG A 110 -6.54 -5.49 19.88
CA ARG A 110 -6.69 -5.07 21.27
C ARG A 110 -5.41 -5.28 22.07
N LYS A 111 -4.77 -6.42 21.93
CA LYS A 111 -3.47 -6.71 22.56
C LYS A 111 -2.38 -5.76 22.05
N LEU A 112 -2.28 -5.55 20.75
CA LEU A 112 -1.28 -4.67 20.15
C LEU A 112 -1.36 -3.25 20.73
N VAL A 113 -2.55 -2.64 20.72
CA VAL A 113 -2.71 -1.24 21.16
C VAL A 113 -2.63 -1.08 22.67
N SER A 114 -2.88 -2.13 23.45
CA SER A 114 -2.73 -2.12 24.91
C SER A 114 -1.28 -2.34 25.37
N LEU A 115 -0.47 -3.04 24.58
CA LEU A 115 0.90 -3.41 24.94
C LEU A 115 1.96 -2.55 24.24
N THR A 116 1.58 -1.74 23.27
CA THR A 116 2.51 -0.92 22.47
C THR A 116 1.90 0.43 22.13
N ASP A 117 2.77 1.41 21.84
CA ASP A 117 2.37 2.72 21.28
C ASP A 117 2.53 2.74 19.75
N ILE A 118 2.70 1.59 19.08
CA ILE A 118 2.89 1.53 17.64
C ILE A 118 1.60 2.02 16.94
N PRO A 119 1.69 3.05 16.07
CA PRO A 119 0.55 3.51 15.29
C PRO A 119 -0.03 2.40 14.42
N LEU A 120 -1.35 2.26 14.42
CA LEU A 120 -2.09 1.25 13.69
C LEU A 120 -2.99 1.88 12.64
N SER A 121 -2.84 1.46 11.38
CA SER A 121 -3.76 1.80 10.31
C SER A 121 -4.66 0.61 10.00
N ILE A 122 -5.96 0.77 10.20
CA ILE A 122 -6.97 -0.19 9.73
C ILE A 122 -7.31 0.18 8.30
N LYS A 123 -7.00 -0.71 7.37
CA LYS A 123 -7.28 -0.50 5.95
C LYS A 123 -8.48 -1.31 5.50
N VAL A 124 -9.55 -0.61 5.14
CA VAL A 124 -10.77 -1.22 4.60
C VAL A 124 -10.66 -1.30 3.09
N THR A 125 -10.73 -2.52 2.53
CA THR A 125 -10.70 -2.72 1.08
C THR A 125 -12.11 -3.01 0.59
N MET A 126 -12.62 -2.18 -0.30
CA MET A 126 -14.02 -2.21 -0.75
C MET A 126 -14.14 -2.49 -2.24
N ASP A 127 -15.23 -3.15 -2.58
CA ASP A 127 -15.76 -3.34 -3.93
C ASP A 127 -17.29 -3.35 -3.89
N HIS A 128 -17.96 -3.67 -5.01
CA HIS A 128 -19.42 -3.72 -5.06
C HIS A 128 -20.07 -4.73 -4.10
N THR A 129 -19.31 -5.70 -3.59
CA THR A 129 -19.83 -6.73 -2.66
C THR A 129 -19.83 -6.28 -1.19
N ASN A 130 -19.12 -5.17 -0.88
CA ASN A 130 -19.01 -4.64 0.48
C ASN A 130 -18.98 -3.11 0.55
N PRO A 131 -19.92 -2.40 -0.08
CA PRO A 131 -19.87 -0.94 -0.26
C PRO A 131 -20.00 -0.15 1.04
N THR A 132 -20.59 -0.72 2.09
CA THR A 132 -20.78 -0.05 3.41
C THR A 132 -19.66 -0.33 4.39
N SER A 133 -18.67 -1.14 4.03
CA SER A 133 -17.67 -1.64 4.98
C SER A 133 -16.86 -0.54 5.67
N LEU A 134 -16.65 0.60 5.03
CA LEU A 134 -15.95 1.73 5.68
C LEU A 134 -16.76 2.28 6.85
N SER A 135 -18.05 2.58 6.65
CA SER A 135 -18.93 3.08 7.70
C SER A 135 -19.12 2.06 8.83
N ASP A 136 -19.29 0.79 8.48
CA ASP A 136 -19.47 -0.29 9.43
C ASP A 136 -18.23 -0.46 10.33
N ILE A 137 -17.03 -0.47 9.76
CA ILE A 137 -15.75 -0.54 10.50
C ILE A 137 -15.55 0.72 11.33
N THR A 138 -15.85 1.90 10.78
CA THR A 138 -15.72 3.17 11.51
C THR A 138 -16.60 3.16 12.75
N ASN A 139 -17.85 2.76 12.64
CA ASN A 139 -18.77 2.65 13.76
C ASN A 139 -18.32 1.58 14.77
N TYR A 140 -17.87 0.44 14.29
CA TYR A 140 -17.35 -0.62 15.16
C TYR A 140 -16.15 -0.14 15.98
N PHE A 141 -15.19 0.55 15.35
CA PHE A 141 -14.00 1.04 16.04
C PHE A 141 -14.31 2.23 16.97
N ASN A 142 -15.25 3.11 16.62
CA ASN A 142 -15.72 4.17 17.50
C ASN A 142 -16.33 3.60 18.79
N ASN A 143 -17.06 2.51 18.71
CA ASN A 143 -17.69 1.88 19.87
C ASN A 143 -16.70 1.07 20.73
N ASN A 144 -15.69 0.43 20.13
CA ASN A 144 -14.84 -0.54 20.81
C ASN A 144 -13.39 -0.07 21.07
N PHE A 145 -12.93 0.98 20.36
CA PHE A 145 -11.55 1.50 20.41
C PHE A 145 -11.49 3.03 20.44
N SER A 146 -12.52 3.69 20.92
CA SER A 146 -12.65 5.17 20.90
C SER A 146 -11.47 5.89 21.55
N GLU A 147 -10.90 5.33 22.63
CA GLU A 147 -9.74 5.91 23.30
C GLU A 147 -8.52 5.96 22.37
N TYR A 148 -8.23 4.87 21.66
CA TYR A 148 -7.07 4.76 20.77
C TYR A 148 -7.23 5.60 19.49
N LEU A 149 -8.48 5.76 19.01
CA LEU A 149 -8.80 6.69 17.93
C LEU A 149 -8.54 8.14 18.36
N ARG A 150 -9.02 8.55 19.54
CA ARG A 150 -8.80 9.91 20.06
C ARG A 150 -7.34 10.22 20.34
N LYS A 151 -6.55 9.23 20.77
CA LYS A 151 -5.10 9.36 20.95
C LYS A 151 -4.33 9.40 19.62
N GLY A 152 -4.98 9.12 18.50
CA GLY A 152 -4.34 9.02 17.19
C GLY A 152 -3.48 7.76 17.02
N GLN A 153 -3.57 6.78 17.93
CA GLN A 153 -2.87 5.51 17.81
C GLN A 153 -3.51 4.61 16.75
N ILE A 154 -4.83 4.67 16.56
CA ILE A 154 -5.54 3.99 15.49
C ILE A 154 -6.03 5.02 14.48
N ALA A 155 -5.78 4.76 13.21
CA ALA A 155 -6.38 5.46 12.08
C ALA A 155 -7.11 4.48 11.17
N ILE A 156 -8.24 4.90 10.60
CA ILE A 156 -8.99 4.11 9.62
C ILE A 156 -8.76 4.73 8.25
N SER A 157 -8.41 3.91 7.29
CA SER A 157 -8.23 4.27 5.89
C SER A 157 -8.96 3.27 4.98
N HIS A 158 -9.22 3.65 3.76
CA HIS A 158 -9.87 2.76 2.81
C HIS A 158 -9.13 2.69 1.48
N ASN A 159 -9.44 1.68 0.70
CA ASN A 159 -9.00 1.50 -0.65
C ASN A 159 -10.08 0.78 -1.45
N TYR A 160 -10.09 1.01 -2.75
CA TYR A 160 -11.03 0.36 -3.66
C TYR A 160 -10.32 -0.71 -4.49
N VAL A 161 -10.96 -1.86 -4.64
CA VAL A 161 -10.51 -2.87 -5.60
C VAL A 161 -10.75 -2.31 -7.00
N ARG A 162 -9.70 -2.32 -7.83
CA ARG A 162 -9.73 -1.85 -9.20
C ARG A 162 -9.30 -2.97 -10.12
N ASP A 163 -10.00 -3.15 -11.20
CA ASP A 163 -9.51 -4.00 -12.27
C ASP A 163 -8.38 -3.27 -13.02
N ARG A 164 -7.15 -3.75 -12.82
CA ARG A 164 -5.96 -3.29 -13.53
C ARG A 164 -5.54 -4.23 -14.64
N THR A 165 -6.23 -5.35 -14.78
CA THR A 165 -5.77 -6.44 -15.63
C THR A 165 -6.67 -6.67 -16.84
N ASP A 166 -7.80 -5.97 -16.95
CA ASP A 166 -8.90 -6.26 -17.87
C ASP A 166 -9.43 -7.72 -17.72
N PHE A 167 -9.12 -8.39 -16.58
CA PHE A 167 -9.50 -9.77 -16.31
C PHE A 167 -10.63 -9.91 -15.30
N ASP A 168 -11.07 -8.82 -14.67
CA ASP A 168 -12.22 -8.91 -13.77
C ASP A 168 -13.52 -9.12 -14.56
N LYS A 169 -13.83 -10.40 -14.73
CA LYS A 169 -15.12 -10.83 -15.32
C LYS A 169 -16.24 -10.87 -14.29
N SER A 170 -15.95 -10.63 -13.01
CA SER A 170 -16.94 -10.68 -11.92
C SER A 170 -17.83 -9.45 -11.88
N GLY A 171 -17.37 -8.32 -12.42
CA GLY A 171 -18.04 -7.01 -12.31
C GLY A 171 -18.03 -6.44 -10.89
N ASN A 172 -17.24 -7.01 -9.98
CA ASN A 172 -17.20 -6.57 -8.58
C ASN A 172 -16.30 -5.34 -8.35
N CYS A 173 -15.36 -5.07 -9.24
CA CYS A 173 -14.50 -3.90 -9.12
C CYS A 173 -15.26 -2.61 -9.40
N PHE A 174 -15.00 -1.59 -8.61
CA PHE A 174 -15.56 -0.26 -8.86
C PHE A 174 -15.08 0.32 -10.19
N THR A 175 -16.02 0.87 -10.94
CA THR A 175 -15.77 1.68 -12.14
C THR A 175 -15.25 3.07 -11.75
N HIS A 176 -14.81 3.86 -12.73
CA HIS A 176 -14.44 5.25 -12.48
C HIS A 176 -15.61 6.13 -12.04
N GLU A 177 -16.81 5.82 -12.52
CA GLU A 177 -18.04 6.52 -12.16
C GLU A 177 -18.47 6.20 -10.73
N ASP A 178 -18.37 4.94 -10.32
CA ASP A 178 -18.61 4.53 -8.94
C ASP A 178 -17.66 5.24 -7.97
N LEU A 179 -16.38 5.32 -8.31
CA LEU A 179 -15.38 5.98 -7.49
C LEU A 179 -15.60 7.49 -7.39
N LEU A 180 -16.01 8.13 -8.49
CA LEU A 180 -16.37 9.54 -8.48
C LEU A 180 -17.54 9.79 -7.53
N LYS A 181 -18.60 8.99 -7.65
CA LYS A 181 -19.78 9.11 -6.80
C LYS A 181 -19.43 8.93 -5.33
N GLN A 182 -18.62 7.91 -4.99
CA GLN A 182 -18.22 7.67 -3.61
C GLN A 182 -17.37 8.82 -3.05
N ASP A 183 -16.45 9.37 -3.83
CA ASP A 183 -15.65 10.52 -3.41
C ASP A 183 -16.52 11.79 -3.23
N GLN A 184 -17.50 12.01 -4.10
CA GLN A 184 -18.46 13.10 -3.94
C GLN A 184 -19.31 12.93 -2.68
N ASP A 185 -19.84 11.74 -2.43
CA ASP A 185 -20.63 11.44 -1.23
C ASP A 185 -19.80 11.61 0.05
N ALA A 186 -18.54 11.14 0.05
CA ALA A 186 -17.63 11.34 1.16
C ALA A 186 -17.40 12.84 1.45
N LEU A 187 -17.11 13.64 0.41
CA LEU A 187 -16.89 15.08 0.58
C LEU A 187 -18.13 15.82 1.10
N ARG A 188 -19.33 15.47 0.60
CA ARG A 188 -20.61 16.04 1.06
C ARG A 188 -20.91 15.68 2.50
N ASN A 189 -20.50 14.48 2.93
CA ASN A 189 -20.61 14.01 4.31
C ASN A 189 -19.47 14.52 5.23
N LYS A 190 -18.61 15.42 4.73
CA LYS A 190 -17.43 15.95 5.43
C LYS A 190 -16.37 14.87 5.75
N GLU A 191 -16.32 13.81 4.96
CA GLU A 191 -15.31 12.75 5.03
C GLU A 191 -14.21 13.01 4.01
N LYS A 192 -13.02 12.43 4.24
CA LYS A 192 -11.90 12.58 3.31
C LYS A 192 -12.10 11.71 2.06
N ALA A 193 -12.18 12.33 0.90
CA ALA A 193 -12.20 11.62 -0.38
C ALA A 193 -10.84 10.97 -0.70
N LEU A 194 -10.89 9.78 -1.31
CA LEU A 194 -9.66 9.02 -1.63
C LEU A 194 -8.89 9.61 -2.82
N VAL A 195 -9.61 10.14 -3.79
CA VAL A 195 -9.05 10.49 -5.11
C VAL A 195 -8.53 11.91 -5.19
N TYR A 196 -8.92 12.77 -4.26
CA TYR A 196 -8.51 14.16 -4.35
C TYR A 196 -7.09 14.36 -3.81
N PRO A 197 -6.14 14.85 -4.62
CA PRO A 197 -4.82 15.20 -4.13
C PRO A 197 -4.91 16.48 -3.31
N GLU A 198 -4.59 16.43 -2.04
CA GLU A 198 -4.14 17.63 -1.34
C GLU A 198 -2.85 18.09 -2.02
N LEU A 199 -2.93 19.21 -2.75
CA LEU A 199 -1.76 19.81 -3.36
C LEU A 199 -0.77 20.25 -2.25
N PRO A 200 0.52 19.93 -2.39
CA PRO A 200 1.16 19.19 -3.47
C PRO A 200 1.62 17.79 -3.03
N ASN A 201 0.83 16.77 -3.23
CA ASN A 201 1.30 15.38 -3.05
C ASN A 201 2.23 14.90 -4.19
N LEU A 202 2.86 15.83 -4.88
CA LEU A 202 4.00 15.54 -5.77
C LEU A 202 5.21 15.00 -5.01
N ALA A 203 5.16 14.98 -3.66
CA ALA A 203 6.26 14.56 -2.80
C ALA A 203 6.46 13.03 -2.69
N MET A 204 5.48 12.21 -3.11
CA MET A 204 5.63 10.75 -3.13
C MET A 204 5.67 10.24 -4.57
N PRO A 205 6.82 10.32 -5.22
CA PRO A 205 6.95 9.77 -6.56
C PRO A 205 6.70 8.26 -6.53
N CYS A 206 6.02 7.74 -7.56
CA CYS A 206 5.80 6.31 -7.72
C CYS A 206 7.14 5.56 -7.62
N MET A 207 7.17 4.46 -6.84
CA MET A 207 8.39 3.66 -6.66
C MET A 207 9.04 3.22 -7.99
N PHE A 208 8.24 3.09 -9.05
CA PHE A 208 8.69 2.76 -10.38
C PHE A 208 9.71 3.77 -10.92
N ARG A 209 9.55 5.06 -10.60
CA ARG A 209 10.42 6.16 -11.02
C ARG A 209 11.48 6.56 -10.01
N CYS A 210 11.42 6.02 -8.79
CA CYS A 210 12.39 6.34 -7.75
C CYS A 210 13.60 5.41 -7.80
N LYS A 211 14.79 5.96 -7.96
CA LYS A 211 16.03 5.18 -8.02
C LYS A 211 16.18 4.19 -6.85
N ASN A 212 15.91 4.67 -5.64
CA ASN A 212 16.22 3.95 -4.39
C ASN A 212 15.04 3.14 -3.82
N LEU A 213 13.88 3.08 -4.49
CA LEU A 213 12.76 2.25 -4.07
C LEU A 213 12.76 0.93 -4.85
N LEU A 214 12.90 -0.15 -4.13
CA LEU A 214 13.00 -1.51 -4.66
C LEU A 214 12.07 -2.44 -3.90
N ALA A 215 11.47 -3.41 -4.59
CA ALA A 215 10.79 -4.53 -3.99
C ALA A 215 11.65 -5.79 -4.16
N ILE A 216 11.84 -6.56 -3.10
CA ILE A 216 12.67 -7.75 -3.10
C ILE A 216 11.85 -8.92 -2.60
N ASP A 217 11.76 -9.99 -3.40
CA ASP A 217 11.02 -11.19 -3.03
C ASP A 217 11.84 -12.15 -2.15
N SER A 218 11.18 -13.19 -1.64
CA SER A 218 11.83 -14.19 -0.77
C SER A 218 12.92 -15.01 -1.46
N LYS A 219 13.01 -14.97 -2.80
CA LYS A 219 14.04 -15.61 -3.61
C LYS A 219 15.21 -14.68 -3.93
N GLY A 220 15.12 -13.40 -3.51
CA GLY A 220 16.15 -12.39 -3.76
C GLY A 220 16.02 -11.69 -5.11
N HIS A 221 14.92 -11.89 -5.84
CA HIS A 221 14.69 -11.14 -7.07
C HIS A 221 14.29 -9.70 -6.76
N ILE A 222 14.80 -8.76 -7.53
CA ILE A 222 14.60 -7.32 -7.34
C ILE A 222 13.65 -6.78 -8.41
N TYR A 223 12.69 -5.98 -7.99
CA TYR A 223 11.65 -5.37 -8.84
C TYR A 223 11.49 -3.88 -8.54
N LYS A 224 10.91 -3.14 -9.49
CA LYS A 224 10.60 -1.70 -9.36
C LYS A 224 9.14 -1.41 -8.99
N CYS A 225 8.30 -2.43 -8.88
CA CYS A 225 6.90 -2.28 -8.48
C CYS A 225 6.41 -3.53 -7.78
N LEU A 226 5.54 -3.37 -6.79
CA LEU A 226 4.88 -4.48 -6.09
C LEU A 226 4.02 -5.33 -7.05
N GLU A 227 3.38 -4.69 -8.03
CA GLU A 227 2.60 -5.36 -9.08
C GLU A 227 3.45 -6.25 -10.01
N HIS A 228 4.77 -6.09 -9.98
CA HIS A 228 5.70 -6.90 -10.76
C HIS A 228 6.26 -8.10 -10.00
N LEU A 229 5.97 -8.22 -8.69
CA LEU A 229 6.48 -9.33 -7.89
C LEU A 229 6.04 -10.68 -8.47
N GLY A 230 7.02 -11.59 -8.63
CA GLY A 230 6.77 -12.91 -9.19
C GLY A 230 6.69 -12.98 -10.72
N VAL A 231 6.73 -11.85 -11.43
CA VAL A 231 6.75 -11.83 -12.90
C VAL A 231 8.18 -11.87 -13.41
N PRO A 232 8.65 -13.00 -14.02
CA PRO A 232 10.07 -13.20 -14.34
C PRO A 232 10.67 -12.10 -15.22
N ASN A 233 9.93 -11.63 -16.23
CA ASN A 233 10.42 -10.64 -17.19
C ASN A 233 10.57 -9.23 -16.61
N ASN A 234 9.92 -8.96 -15.45
CA ASN A 234 9.92 -7.66 -14.80
C ASN A 234 11.01 -7.53 -13.72
N LYS A 235 11.86 -8.54 -13.56
CA LYS A 235 13.01 -8.47 -12.66
C LYS A 235 14.05 -7.48 -13.18
N VAL A 236 14.49 -6.59 -12.31
CA VAL A 236 15.58 -5.64 -12.60
C VAL A 236 16.89 -6.06 -11.96
N GLY A 237 16.87 -7.10 -11.11
CA GLY A 237 18.06 -7.62 -10.46
C GLY A 237 17.81 -8.93 -9.72
N ASP A 238 18.90 -9.49 -9.17
CA ASP A 238 18.89 -10.76 -8.45
C ASP A 238 20.01 -10.76 -7.39
N LEU A 239 19.64 -10.80 -6.13
CA LEU A 239 20.59 -10.84 -5.00
C LEU A 239 21.42 -12.14 -5.01
N ALA A 240 20.84 -13.26 -5.41
CA ALA A 240 21.56 -14.54 -5.44
C ALA A 240 22.71 -14.51 -6.46
N LYS A 241 22.52 -13.76 -7.56
CA LYS A 241 23.54 -13.58 -8.59
C LYS A 241 24.41 -12.34 -8.38
N GLY A 242 24.03 -11.47 -7.43
CA GLY A 242 24.69 -10.18 -7.22
C GLY A 242 24.55 -9.24 -8.44
N THR A 243 23.49 -9.39 -9.22
CA THR A 243 23.28 -8.64 -10.47
C THR A 243 22.18 -7.58 -10.32
N LEU A 244 22.41 -6.42 -10.92
CA LEU A 244 21.43 -5.37 -11.14
C LEU A 244 21.55 -4.92 -12.60
N SER A 245 20.49 -5.08 -13.37
CA SER A 245 20.47 -4.66 -14.77
C SER A 245 20.22 -3.15 -14.85
N LEU A 246 21.25 -2.40 -15.12
CA LEU A 246 21.15 -0.95 -15.32
C LEU A 246 20.29 -0.59 -16.52
N GLU A 247 20.35 -1.40 -17.58
CA GLU A 247 19.50 -1.25 -18.77
C GLU A 247 18.02 -1.35 -18.41
N LYS A 248 17.61 -2.46 -17.77
CA LYS A 248 16.21 -2.64 -17.32
C LYS A 248 15.77 -1.61 -16.30
N LEU A 249 16.66 -1.20 -15.41
CA LEU A 249 16.38 -0.09 -14.48
C LEU A 249 16.11 1.21 -15.23
N SER A 250 16.97 1.57 -16.17
CA SER A 250 16.83 2.76 -17.00
C SER A 250 15.54 2.72 -17.82
N GLU A 251 15.29 1.61 -18.52
CA GLU A 251 14.07 1.40 -19.28
C GLU A 251 12.82 1.52 -18.39
N THR A 252 12.84 0.91 -17.19
CA THR A 252 11.74 0.97 -16.25
C THR A 252 11.50 2.39 -15.73
N MET A 253 12.56 3.09 -15.37
CA MET A 253 12.44 4.41 -14.73
C MET A 253 12.13 5.53 -15.73
N PHE A 254 12.66 5.46 -16.94
CA PHE A 254 12.62 6.53 -17.94
C PHE A 254 11.83 6.15 -19.20
N GLY A 255 11.56 4.86 -19.42
CA GLY A 255 10.76 4.40 -20.55
C GLY A 255 9.35 4.97 -20.54
N HIS A 256 8.83 5.27 -21.73
CA HIS A 256 7.50 5.85 -21.94
C HIS A 256 7.23 7.06 -21.03
N ASN A 257 8.16 8.02 -21.08
CA ASN A 257 8.09 9.23 -20.30
C ASN A 257 6.83 10.04 -20.68
N PRO A 258 6.05 10.52 -19.71
CA PRO A 258 4.87 11.35 -20.00
C PRO A 258 5.19 12.65 -20.73
N PHE A 259 6.43 13.17 -20.60
CA PHE A 259 6.85 14.35 -21.36
C PHE A 259 7.05 14.09 -22.86
N ASP A 260 7.14 12.82 -23.28
CA ASP A 260 7.23 12.44 -24.69
C ASP A 260 5.84 12.29 -25.33
N SER A 261 4.77 12.65 -24.60
CA SER A 261 3.39 12.57 -25.07
C SER A 261 2.76 13.96 -25.14
N ASP A 262 2.44 14.42 -26.35
CA ASP A 262 1.74 15.70 -26.57
C ASP A 262 0.44 15.81 -25.79
N GLU A 263 -0.30 14.71 -25.66
CA GLU A 263 -1.52 14.67 -24.85
C GLU A 263 -1.26 14.95 -23.38
N CYS A 264 -0.12 14.53 -22.85
CA CYS A 264 0.23 14.76 -21.45
C CYS A 264 0.78 16.18 -21.24
N VAL A 265 1.70 16.61 -22.10
CA VAL A 265 2.36 17.91 -21.99
C VAL A 265 1.34 19.06 -22.07
N ASN A 266 0.34 18.91 -22.95
CA ASN A 266 -0.73 19.91 -23.11
C ASN A 266 -1.94 19.70 -22.16
N CYS A 267 -1.83 18.78 -21.20
CA CYS A 267 -2.94 18.49 -20.29
C CYS A 267 -2.90 19.35 -19.04
N ASN A 268 -3.97 20.10 -18.78
CA ASN A 268 -4.12 20.94 -17.57
C ASN A 268 -4.09 20.16 -16.24
N VAL A 269 -4.31 18.85 -16.26
CA VAL A 269 -4.25 17.97 -15.09
C VAL A 269 -2.87 17.32 -14.94
N PHE A 270 -1.97 17.48 -15.91
CA PHE A 270 -0.64 16.85 -15.88
C PHE A 270 0.18 17.15 -14.62
N PRO A 271 0.22 18.39 -14.10
CA PRO A 271 0.97 18.70 -12.88
C PRO A 271 0.53 17.90 -11.65
N ILE A 272 -0.75 17.48 -11.61
CA ILE A 272 -1.32 16.67 -10.52
C ILE A 272 -1.17 15.19 -10.83
N CYS A 273 -1.43 14.80 -12.07
CA CYS A 273 -1.46 13.42 -12.53
C CYS A 273 -0.07 12.80 -12.70
N GLY A 274 0.95 13.61 -13.07
CA GLY A 274 2.30 13.13 -13.37
C GLY A 274 2.38 12.08 -14.47
N GLY A 275 1.33 11.98 -15.30
CA GLY A 275 1.24 11.00 -16.38
C GLY A 275 0.66 9.64 -15.99
N GLY A 276 0.07 9.50 -14.81
CA GLY A 276 -0.60 8.29 -14.36
C GLY A 276 0.35 7.15 -13.96
N CYS A 277 -0.19 5.93 -13.89
CA CYS A 277 0.58 4.75 -13.54
C CYS A 277 1.56 4.36 -14.67
N PRO A 278 2.87 4.26 -14.41
CA PRO A 278 3.83 3.86 -15.45
C PRO A 278 3.56 2.47 -16.04
N ILE A 279 3.05 1.53 -15.24
CA ILE A 279 2.69 0.18 -15.72
C ILE A 279 1.56 0.25 -16.74
N ASP A 280 0.49 1.00 -16.41
CA ASP A 280 -0.65 1.15 -17.31
C ASP A 280 -0.24 1.89 -18.57
N ARG A 281 0.66 2.87 -18.44
CA ARG A 281 1.26 3.58 -19.57
C ARG A 281 2.04 2.63 -20.46
N ASN A 282 2.94 1.82 -19.89
CA ASN A 282 3.76 0.88 -20.66
C ASN A 282 2.93 -0.18 -21.40
N LYS A 283 1.88 -0.69 -20.74
CA LYS A 283 0.96 -1.66 -21.36
C LYS A 283 0.17 -1.08 -22.53
N ASN A 284 -0.14 0.20 -22.49
CA ASN A 284 -1.04 0.86 -23.43
C ASN A 284 -0.33 1.83 -24.39
N TRP A 285 1.00 1.94 -24.33
CA TRP A 285 1.77 2.80 -25.21
C TRP A 285 1.58 2.38 -26.68
N GLY A 286 1.24 3.33 -27.51
CA GLY A 286 0.95 3.06 -28.94
C GLY A 286 -0.39 2.36 -29.21
N LYS A 287 -1.22 2.11 -28.19
CA LYS A 287 -2.56 1.55 -28.33
C LYS A 287 -3.59 2.65 -28.09
N ASN A 288 -4.76 2.52 -28.76
CA ASN A 288 -5.88 3.46 -28.56
C ASN A 288 -6.54 3.40 -27.15
N LYS A 289 -5.91 2.77 -26.18
CA LYS A 289 -6.39 2.71 -24.80
C LYS A 289 -5.81 3.87 -23.99
N LYS A 290 -6.68 4.65 -23.38
CA LYS A 290 -6.31 5.78 -22.52
C LYS A 290 -5.81 5.26 -21.17
N TYR A 291 -4.59 5.63 -20.79
CA TYR A 291 -3.96 5.36 -19.51
C TYR A 291 -4.04 6.53 -18.53
N CYS A 292 -4.97 7.45 -18.79
CA CYS A 292 -5.18 8.62 -17.94
C CYS A 292 -5.61 8.21 -16.53
N SER A 293 -5.06 8.92 -15.53
CA SER A 293 -5.50 8.77 -14.15
C SER A 293 -6.95 9.24 -13.95
N MET A 294 -7.53 8.83 -12.84
CA MET A 294 -8.85 9.27 -12.41
C MET A 294 -8.96 10.81 -12.30
N TYR A 295 -7.87 11.49 -11.94
CA TYR A 295 -7.85 12.96 -11.87
C TYR A 295 -8.26 13.63 -13.17
N LYS A 296 -7.84 13.13 -14.33
CA LYS A 296 -8.23 13.71 -15.60
C LYS A 296 -9.71 13.52 -15.90
N ARG A 297 -10.29 12.42 -15.46
CA ARG A 297 -11.69 12.09 -15.76
C ARG A 297 -12.66 12.81 -14.84
N ASN A 298 -12.30 12.94 -13.57
CA ASN A 298 -13.23 13.30 -12.51
C ASN A 298 -13.00 14.70 -11.92
N LEU A 299 -11.89 15.38 -12.28
CA LEU A 299 -11.51 16.63 -11.61
C LEU A 299 -12.58 17.72 -11.71
N SER A 300 -13.16 17.94 -12.90
CA SER A 300 -14.17 18.96 -13.11
C SER A 300 -15.45 18.72 -12.32
N GLU A 301 -15.78 17.46 -12.08
CA GLU A 301 -17.01 17.06 -11.39
C GLU A 301 -16.84 17.04 -9.88
N ILE A 302 -15.66 16.70 -9.38
CA ILE A 302 -15.40 16.62 -7.93
C ILE A 302 -14.94 17.95 -7.33
N LEU A 303 -14.41 18.85 -8.13
CA LEU A 303 -13.83 20.11 -7.67
C LEU A 303 -14.80 21.00 -6.87
N PRO A 304 -16.07 21.15 -7.25
CA PRO A 304 -17.05 21.90 -6.46
C PRO A 304 -17.27 21.31 -5.07
N ASP A 305 -17.47 19.99 -4.99
CA ASP A 305 -17.68 19.30 -3.70
C ASP A 305 -16.45 19.41 -2.80
N PHE A 306 -15.26 19.28 -3.40
CA PHE A 306 -14.01 19.46 -2.65
C PHE A 306 -13.82 20.90 -2.14
N TYR A 307 -14.17 21.91 -2.96
CA TYR A 307 -14.12 23.30 -2.54
C TYR A 307 -15.02 23.53 -1.33
N MET A 308 -16.25 23.04 -1.39
CA MET A 308 -17.20 23.13 -0.29
C MET A 308 -16.68 22.40 0.97
N TYR A 309 -16.16 21.19 0.82
CA TYR A 309 -15.55 20.44 1.93
C TYR A 309 -14.43 21.20 2.62
N LYS A 310 -13.55 21.84 1.84
CA LYS A 310 -12.35 22.51 2.37
C LYS A 310 -12.61 23.89 2.95
N TYR A 311 -13.58 24.63 2.41
CA TYR A 311 -13.76 26.06 2.71
C TYR A 311 -15.10 26.44 3.33
N SER A 312 -16.11 25.54 3.35
CA SER A 312 -17.40 25.83 4.01
C SER A 312 -17.39 25.63 5.54
N SER A 313 -16.24 25.30 6.12
CA SER A 313 -16.05 25.12 7.56
C SER A 313 -15.26 26.26 8.21
N ARG A 314 -15.13 27.40 7.47
CA ARG A 314 -14.49 28.62 8.00
C ARG A 314 -15.52 29.71 8.28
#